data_820ddc1d9f435fc6e4d0f777c3786049
#
_entry.id   820ddc1d9f435fc6e4d0f777c3786049
#
_cell.length_a   1.000
_cell.length_b   1.000
_cell.length_c   1.000
_cell.angle_alpha   90.00
_cell.angle_beta   90.00
_cell.angle_gamma   90.00
#
_symmetry.space_group_name_H-M   'P 1'
#
loop_
_entity.id
_entity.type
_entity.pdbx_description
1 polymer ?
#
loop_
_entity_poly.entity_id
_entity_poly.type
_entity_poly.pdbx_seq_one_letter_code
_entity_poly.pdbx_strand_id
1 'polypeptide(L)'
;MSDDLMEQLDLWHEEDEYQEIVDAIMEIPPEDRDYVLISHLGRAFNNLGNYEEALQQFMTIAEEGKEDPLWHYRVGVSYYYLEQYDEALREFKITDEMDPEDEDTLEFLEWIRRKTAKRTTKKPAKEALRAFDFSNFWDDSEYALEEYVSEPPTAELIESVEEELVFKLPAFYVAMMKLHNGGIPQNTSYPTGAEDYISISGIRGIGRDKKNSLCGASGSRVVIETGGYPEIGVVICDCSSADHGVVMLDYRSSGNDGEPEVVHVGQEKNHKITKLAKNYETFIRGLVSKA
;
A
#
# COMPACT_ATOMS: atom_id res chain seq x y z
N MET A 1 -18.87 3.96 43.80
CA MET A 1 -18.34 2.73 43.26
C MET A 1 -17.31 2.22 44.25
N SER A 2 -17.27 0.92 44.55
CA SER A 2 -16.26 0.42 45.50
C SER A 2 -14.93 0.30 44.80
N ASP A 3 -13.84 0.79 45.42
CA ASP A 3 -12.46 0.65 44.92
C ASP A 3 -12.13 -0.83 44.61
N ASP A 4 -12.78 -1.74 45.32
CA ASP A 4 -12.69 -3.18 45.18
C ASP A 4 -13.11 -3.71 43.76
N LEU A 5 -14.17 -3.14 43.14
CA LEU A 5 -14.61 -3.52 41.82
C LEU A 5 -13.59 -3.07 40.75
N MET A 6 -13.03 -1.89 40.88
CA MET A 6 -12.06 -1.37 39.91
C MET A 6 -10.77 -2.17 39.93
N GLU A 7 -10.24 -2.50 41.10
CA GLU A 7 -9.07 -3.38 41.25
C GLU A 7 -9.35 -4.76 40.63
N GLN A 8 -10.59 -5.27 40.79
CA GLN A 8 -10.96 -6.57 40.21
C GLN A 8 -11.06 -6.52 38.69
N LEU A 9 -11.59 -5.43 38.09
CA LEU A 9 -11.66 -5.27 36.62
C LEU A 9 -10.24 -5.20 36.01
N ASP A 10 -9.32 -4.49 36.67
CA ASP A 10 -7.94 -4.42 36.23
C ASP A 10 -7.25 -5.79 36.29
N LEU A 11 -7.44 -6.54 37.39
CA LEU A 11 -6.93 -7.90 37.53
C LEU A 11 -7.44 -8.83 36.43
N TRP A 12 -8.75 -8.80 36.14
CA TRP A 12 -9.32 -9.61 35.05
C TRP A 12 -8.81 -9.21 33.68
N HIS A 13 -8.45 -7.94 33.45
CA HIS A 13 -7.77 -7.55 32.22
C HIS A 13 -6.34 -8.10 32.12
N GLU A 14 -5.61 -8.18 33.24
CA GLU A 14 -4.26 -8.78 33.29
C GLU A 14 -4.27 -10.30 33.13
N GLU A 15 -5.35 -10.96 33.59
CA GLU A 15 -5.54 -12.40 33.49
C GLU A 15 -6.28 -12.87 32.24
N ASP A 16 -6.60 -11.96 31.30
CA ASP A 16 -7.39 -12.21 30.08
C ASP A 16 -8.80 -12.76 30.33
N GLU A 17 -9.35 -12.56 31.54
CA GLU A 17 -10.68 -13.01 31.94
C GLU A 17 -11.78 -12.00 31.51
N TYR A 18 -11.82 -11.70 30.22
CA TYR A 18 -12.68 -10.65 29.65
C TYR A 18 -14.17 -10.92 29.80
N GLN A 19 -14.60 -12.18 29.86
CA GLN A 19 -16.00 -12.53 30.02
C GLN A 19 -16.48 -12.16 31.44
N GLU A 20 -15.65 -12.33 32.46
CA GLU A 20 -15.98 -11.94 33.86
C GLU A 20 -16.20 -10.43 33.98
N ILE A 21 -15.42 -9.63 33.22
CA ILE A 21 -15.61 -8.17 33.13
C ILE A 21 -16.99 -7.83 32.54
N VAL A 22 -17.34 -8.49 31.41
CA VAL A 22 -18.62 -8.28 30.76
C VAL A 22 -19.77 -8.64 31.72
N ASP A 23 -19.71 -9.81 32.33
CA ASP A 23 -20.77 -10.30 33.22
C ASP A 23 -20.95 -9.39 34.44
N ALA A 24 -19.84 -9.00 35.11
CA ALA A 24 -19.89 -8.13 36.27
C ALA A 24 -20.45 -6.72 35.93
N ILE A 25 -20.05 -6.12 34.81
CA ILE A 25 -20.54 -4.80 34.44
C ILE A 25 -22.00 -4.87 33.91
N MET A 26 -22.37 -5.94 33.24
CA MET A 26 -23.73 -6.11 32.74
C MET A 26 -24.75 -6.33 33.84
N GLU A 27 -24.36 -6.78 35.05
CA GLU A 27 -25.22 -6.83 36.23
C GLU A 27 -25.56 -5.44 36.80
N ILE A 28 -24.74 -4.41 36.50
CA ILE A 28 -24.98 -3.02 36.92
C ILE A 28 -26.04 -2.43 35.99
N PRO A 29 -27.07 -1.74 36.52
CA PRO A 29 -28.05 -1.05 35.68
C PRO A 29 -27.39 -0.08 34.71
N PRO A 30 -27.86 0.05 33.47
CA PRO A 30 -27.22 0.91 32.44
C PRO A 30 -27.05 2.38 32.89
N GLU A 31 -28.00 2.92 33.69
CA GLU A 31 -27.99 4.27 34.20
C GLU A 31 -26.93 4.52 35.31
N ASP A 32 -26.41 3.44 35.90
CA ASP A 32 -25.38 3.47 36.95
C ASP A 32 -23.97 3.20 36.39
N ARG A 33 -23.85 2.93 35.07
CA ARG A 33 -22.58 2.69 34.41
C ARG A 33 -21.96 4.02 33.97
N ASP A 34 -20.89 4.43 34.62
CA ASP A 34 -20.15 5.63 34.26
C ASP A 34 -19.14 5.38 33.10
N TYR A 35 -18.43 6.45 32.72
CA TYR A 35 -17.42 6.42 31.66
C TYR A 35 -16.39 5.32 31.86
N VAL A 36 -15.91 5.10 33.09
CA VAL A 36 -14.86 4.13 33.39
C VAL A 36 -15.37 2.71 33.20
N LEU A 37 -16.55 2.40 33.76
CA LEU A 37 -17.17 1.07 33.58
C LEU A 37 -17.45 0.74 32.10
N ILE A 38 -18.00 1.71 31.34
CA ILE A 38 -18.28 1.52 29.93
C ILE A 38 -16.97 1.37 29.13
N SER A 39 -15.90 2.08 29.53
CA SER A 39 -14.56 1.91 28.93
C SER A 39 -13.99 0.51 29.16
N HIS A 40 -14.12 -0.06 30.38
CA HIS A 40 -13.73 -1.45 30.65
C HIS A 40 -14.58 -2.45 29.87
N LEU A 41 -15.90 -2.25 29.80
CA LEU A 41 -16.83 -3.10 29.07
C LEU A 41 -16.51 -3.13 27.57
N GLY A 42 -16.32 -1.96 26.96
CA GLY A 42 -15.97 -1.87 25.54
C GLY A 42 -14.61 -2.52 25.23
N ARG A 43 -13.60 -2.32 26.11
CA ARG A 43 -12.30 -2.99 26.00
C ARG A 43 -12.45 -4.52 26.08
N ALA A 44 -13.25 -5.02 27.02
CA ALA A 44 -13.49 -6.46 27.18
C ALA A 44 -14.17 -7.04 25.94
N PHE A 45 -15.17 -6.36 25.36
CA PHE A 45 -15.80 -6.77 24.11
C PHE A 45 -14.81 -6.79 22.93
N ASN A 46 -13.93 -5.79 22.80
CA ASN A 46 -12.87 -5.80 21.78
C ASN A 46 -11.97 -7.01 21.92
N ASN A 47 -11.52 -7.34 23.13
CA ASN A 47 -10.64 -8.47 23.38
C ASN A 47 -11.33 -9.83 23.15
N LEU A 48 -12.65 -9.89 23.35
CA LEU A 48 -13.48 -11.07 23.01
C LEU A 48 -13.79 -11.18 21.51
N GLY A 49 -13.42 -10.18 20.69
CA GLY A 49 -13.75 -10.13 19.27
C GLY A 49 -15.18 -9.68 18.96
N ASN A 50 -15.90 -9.17 19.94
CA ASN A 50 -17.28 -8.66 19.84
C ASN A 50 -17.25 -7.16 19.51
N TYR A 51 -16.76 -6.83 18.32
CA TYR A 51 -16.42 -5.46 17.92
C TYR A 51 -17.66 -4.55 17.74
N GLU A 52 -18.78 -5.10 17.28
CA GLU A 52 -20.05 -4.38 17.18
C GLU A 52 -20.58 -3.96 18.54
N GLU A 53 -20.55 -4.87 19.52
CA GLU A 53 -20.96 -4.61 20.90
C GLU A 53 -20.00 -3.60 21.57
N ALA A 54 -18.69 -3.73 21.37
CA ALA A 54 -17.70 -2.78 21.84
C ALA A 54 -18.02 -1.37 21.34
N LEU A 55 -18.23 -1.22 20.03
CA LEU A 55 -18.54 0.05 19.40
C LEU A 55 -19.84 0.66 19.95
N GLN A 56 -20.89 -0.17 20.15
CA GLN A 56 -22.13 0.29 20.76
C GLN A 56 -21.90 0.89 22.16
N GLN A 57 -21.08 0.23 22.99
CA GLN A 57 -20.77 0.75 24.33
C GLN A 57 -19.98 2.06 24.24
N PHE A 58 -18.90 2.11 23.46
CA PHE A 58 -18.10 3.32 23.32
C PHE A 58 -18.91 4.53 22.81
N MET A 59 -19.87 4.32 21.91
CA MET A 59 -20.72 5.40 21.40
C MET A 59 -21.65 5.98 22.45
N THR A 60 -21.98 5.24 23.52
CA THR A 60 -22.80 5.79 24.63
C THR A 60 -22.07 6.85 25.45
N ILE A 61 -20.73 6.83 25.43
CA ILE A 61 -19.86 7.75 26.18
C ILE A 61 -19.01 8.65 25.24
N ALA A 62 -19.44 8.81 23.99
CA ALA A 62 -18.66 9.53 22.98
C ALA A 62 -18.40 11.00 23.35
N GLU A 63 -19.33 11.68 24.06
CA GLU A 63 -19.14 13.08 24.46
C GLU A 63 -18.01 13.24 25.47
N GLU A 64 -17.84 12.28 26.38
CA GLU A 64 -16.75 12.27 27.35
C GLU A 64 -15.46 11.75 26.72
N GLY A 65 -15.58 10.77 25.80
CA GLY A 65 -14.45 10.10 25.15
C GLY A 65 -13.70 10.95 24.13
N LYS A 66 -14.31 11.98 23.55
CA LYS A 66 -13.71 12.81 22.50
C LYS A 66 -12.40 13.51 22.86
N GLU A 67 -12.10 13.68 24.14
CA GLU A 67 -10.86 14.25 24.65
C GLU A 67 -9.92 13.19 25.25
N ASP A 68 -10.23 11.90 25.08
CA ASP A 68 -9.44 10.77 25.60
C ASP A 68 -8.80 9.98 24.43
N PRO A 69 -7.45 10.00 24.27
CA PRO A 69 -6.77 9.27 23.21
C PRO A 69 -7.03 7.75 23.31
N LEU A 70 -7.17 7.22 24.52
CA LEU A 70 -7.43 5.80 24.71
C LEU A 70 -8.83 5.38 24.25
N TRP A 71 -9.82 6.26 24.36
CA TRP A 71 -11.15 6.02 23.80
C TRP A 71 -11.09 5.97 22.26
N HIS A 72 -10.43 6.93 21.62
CA HIS A 72 -10.23 6.94 20.16
C HIS A 72 -9.48 5.70 19.67
N TYR A 73 -8.42 5.30 20.38
CA TYR A 73 -7.68 4.07 20.09
C TYR A 73 -8.62 2.85 20.09
N ARG A 74 -9.39 2.65 21.16
CA ARG A 74 -10.29 1.49 21.32
C ARG A 74 -11.42 1.48 20.30
N VAL A 75 -11.98 2.62 19.95
CA VAL A 75 -12.97 2.79 18.87
C VAL A 75 -12.33 2.47 17.52
N GLY A 76 -11.12 2.95 17.28
CA GLY A 76 -10.32 2.65 16.09
C GLY A 76 -10.09 1.15 15.92
N VAL A 77 -9.77 0.43 17.00
CA VAL A 77 -9.63 -1.04 17.03
C VAL A 77 -10.94 -1.71 16.60
N SER A 78 -12.07 -1.32 17.18
CA SER A 78 -13.38 -1.88 16.80
C SER A 78 -13.66 -1.67 15.30
N TYR A 79 -13.49 -0.48 14.78
CA TYR A 79 -13.67 -0.18 13.35
C TYR A 79 -12.73 -0.97 12.45
N TYR A 80 -11.45 -1.15 12.87
CA TYR A 80 -10.48 -1.89 12.09
C TYR A 80 -10.89 -3.34 11.88
N TYR A 81 -11.29 -4.04 12.93
CA TYR A 81 -11.70 -5.44 12.85
C TYR A 81 -13.08 -5.62 12.18
N LEU A 82 -13.93 -4.59 12.19
CA LEU A 82 -15.15 -4.53 11.38
C LEU A 82 -14.88 -4.19 9.89
N GLU A 83 -13.62 -4.10 9.48
CA GLU A 83 -13.18 -3.71 8.14
C GLU A 83 -13.65 -2.29 7.71
N GLN A 84 -14.05 -1.46 8.65
CA GLN A 84 -14.42 -0.06 8.43
C GLN A 84 -13.16 0.82 8.51
N TYR A 85 -12.27 0.63 7.51
CA TYR A 85 -10.92 1.21 7.55
C TYR A 85 -10.88 2.73 7.46
N ASP A 86 -11.88 3.36 6.84
CA ASP A 86 -11.94 4.83 6.74
C ASP A 86 -12.31 5.46 8.09
N GLU A 87 -13.17 4.82 8.84
CA GLU A 87 -13.55 5.18 10.21
C GLU A 87 -12.37 4.91 11.16
N ALA A 88 -11.78 3.73 11.11
CA ALA A 88 -10.60 3.38 11.89
C ALA A 88 -9.44 4.38 11.68
N LEU A 89 -9.18 4.75 10.42
CA LEU A 89 -8.13 5.72 10.08
C LEU A 89 -8.36 7.09 10.73
N ARG A 90 -9.62 7.54 10.83
CA ARG A 90 -9.95 8.81 11.48
C ARG A 90 -9.65 8.75 12.97
N GLU A 91 -10.09 7.70 13.64
CA GLU A 91 -9.90 7.54 15.09
C GLU A 91 -8.41 7.42 15.45
N PHE A 92 -7.65 6.56 14.75
CA PHE A 92 -6.21 6.43 15.02
C PHE A 92 -5.39 7.69 14.69
N LYS A 93 -5.82 8.53 13.73
CA LYS A 93 -5.18 9.83 13.53
C LYS A 93 -5.43 10.79 14.68
N ILE A 94 -6.62 10.77 15.27
CA ILE A 94 -6.91 11.57 16.45
C ILE A 94 -6.06 11.07 17.62
N THR A 95 -5.94 9.75 17.79
CA THR A 95 -5.05 9.16 18.81
C THR A 95 -3.61 9.64 18.63
N ASP A 96 -3.07 9.55 17.42
CA ASP A 96 -1.69 9.97 17.10
C ASP A 96 -1.45 11.48 17.27
N GLU A 97 -2.49 12.32 17.03
CA GLU A 97 -2.44 13.76 17.33
C GLU A 97 -2.44 14.08 18.84
N MET A 98 -3.14 13.26 19.65
CA MET A 98 -3.28 13.46 21.09
C MET A 98 -2.16 12.80 21.89
N ASP A 99 -1.68 11.64 21.46
CA ASP A 99 -0.60 10.85 22.06
C ASP A 99 0.39 10.40 20.96
N PRO A 100 1.26 11.33 20.54
CA PRO A 100 2.24 11.05 19.49
C PRO A 100 3.24 9.98 19.92
N GLU A 101 3.64 9.14 18.98
CA GLU A 101 4.62 8.07 19.15
C GLU A 101 4.11 6.81 19.89
N ASP A 102 2.80 6.68 20.11
CA ASP A 102 2.21 5.43 20.58
C ASP A 102 2.42 4.33 19.52
N GLU A 103 3.24 3.33 19.87
CA GLU A 103 3.68 2.28 18.92
C GLU A 103 2.49 1.48 18.38
N ASP A 104 1.49 1.16 19.20
CA ASP A 104 0.31 0.39 18.81
C ASP A 104 -0.55 1.17 17.80
N THR A 105 -0.74 2.47 18.03
CA THR A 105 -1.46 3.36 17.09
C THR A 105 -0.74 3.44 15.75
N LEU A 106 0.58 3.62 15.74
CA LEU A 106 1.39 3.67 14.52
C LEU A 106 1.31 2.36 13.73
N GLU A 107 1.27 1.22 14.42
CA GLU A 107 1.13 -0.09 13.79
C GLU A 107 -0.25 -0.25 13.11
N PHE A 108 -1.35 0.15 13.79
CA PHE A 108 -2.68 0.15 13.18
C PHE A 108 -2.78 1.08 11.97
N LEU A 109 -2.21 2.29 12.04
CA LEU A 109 -2.15 3.22 10.90
C LEU A 109 -1.43 2.59 9.71
N GLU A 110 -0.35 1.87 9.94
CA GLU A 110 0.37 1.14 8.89
C GLU A 110 -0.46 -0.04 8.33
N TRP A 111 -1.13 -0.82 9.19
CA TRP A 111 -2.01 -1.91 8.74
C TRP A 111 -3.19 -1.40 7.92
N ILE A 112 -3.83 -0.29 8.34
CA ILE A 112 -4.90 0.35 7.58
C ILE A 112 -4.37 0.83 6.23
N ARG A 113 -3.20 1.46 6.19
CA ARG A 113 -2.56 1.90 4.96
C ARG A 113 -2.39 0.72 3.98
N ARG A 114 -1.92 -0.43 4.46
CA ARG A 114 -1.78 -1.66 3.67
C ARG A 114 -3.12 -2.22 3.18
N LYS A 115 -4.14 -2.21 4.05
CA LYS A 115 -5.49 -2.72 3.71
C LYS A 115 -6.19 -1.81 2.69
N THR A 116 -6.12 -0.50 2.86
CA THR A 116 -6.77 0.48 1.97
C THR A 116 -6.02 0.64 0.65
N ALA A 117 -4.69 0.56 0.63
CA ALA A 117 -3.91 0.53 -0.61
C ALA A 117 -4.35 -0.63 -1.51
N LYS A 118 -4.61 -1.82 -0.95
CA LYS A 118 -5.17 -2.96 -1.70
C LYS A 118 -6.59 -2.69 -2.25
N ARG A 119 -7.41 -1.87 -1.58
CA ARG A 119 -8.79 -1.54 -1.98
C ARG A 119 -8.86 -0.46 -3.06
N THR A 120 -8.06 0.59 -2.91
CA THR A 120 -8.06 1.73 -3.85
C THR A 120 -7.46 1.37 -5.22
N THR A 121 -6.58 0.37 -5.30
CA THR A 121 -5.90 0.00 -6.54
C THR A 121 -6.70 -0.95 -7.44
N LYS A 122 -7.65 -1.73 -6.94
CA LYS A 122 -8.36 -2.75 -7.75
C LYS A 122 -9.47 -2.19 -8.65
N LYS A 123 -10.25 -1.21 -8.19
CA LYS A 123 -11.42 -0.67 -8.93
C LYS A 123 -11.04 0.40 -9.96
N PRO A 124 -10.23 1.41 -9.59
CA PRO A 124 -9.77 2.42 -10.52
C PRO A 124 -8.89 1.87 -11.66
N ALA A 125 -7.97 0.93 -11.36
CA ALA A 125 -7.08 0.37 -12.37
C ALA A 125 -7.82 -0.36 -13.50
N LYS A 126 -8.89 -1.09 -13.17
CA LYS A 126 -9.70 -1.81 -14.17
C LYS A 126 -10.53 -0.86 -15.05
N GLU A 127 -11.01 0.26 -14.51
CA GLU A 127 -11.71 1.30 -15.26
C GLU A 127 -10.73 2.12 -16.08
N ALA A 128 -9.59 2.51 -15.53
CA ALA A 128 -8.52 3.22 -16.23
C ALA A 128 -7.96 2.39 -17.40
N LEU A 129 -7.78 1.08 -17.19
CA LEU A 129 -7.33 0.17 -18.25
C LEU A 129 -8.35 0.04 -19.38
N ARG A 130 -9.66 0.02 -19.08
CA ARG A 130 -10.73 0.00 -20.11
C ARG A 130 -10.78 1.28 -20.93
N ALA A 131 -10.38 2.41 -20.36
CA ALA A 131 -10.33 3.71 -21.02
C ALA A 131 -9.02 3.94 -21.79
N PHE A 132 -8.06 2.99 -21.74
CA PHE A 132 -6.79 3.06 -22.47
C PHE A 132 -6.85 2.14 -23.71
N ASP A 133 -6.58 2.70 -24.88
CA ASP A 133 -6.53 1.94 -26.13
C ASP A 133 -5.16 1.31 -26.31
N PHE A 134 -5.08 -0.01 -26.12
CA PHE A 134 -3.86 -0.79 -26.34
C PHE A 134 -3.68 -1.32 -27.76
N SER A 135 -4.62 -1.07 -28.68
CA SER A 135 -4.61 -1.68 -30.02
C SER A 135 -3.36 -1.36 -30.84
N ASN A 136 -2.72 -0.22 -30.59
CA ASN A 136 -1.49 0.22 -31.24
C ASN A 136 -0.41 0.64 -30.24
N PHE A 137 -0.45 0.10 -29.01
CA PHE A 137 0.49 0.50 -27.96
C PHE A 137 1.84 -0.21 -28.09
N TRP A 138 1.82 -1.50 -28.45
CA TRP A 138 3.01 -2.34 -28.50
C TRP A 138 3.61 -2.44 -29.92
N ASP A 139 4.95 -2.49 -29.98
CA ASP A 139 5.71 -2.93 -31.13
C ASP A 139 5.99 -4.44 -30.98
N ASP A 140 5.23 -5.25 -31.71
CA ASP A 140 5.34 -6.72 -31.69
C ASP A 140 6.37 -7.22 -32.72
N SER A 141 7.50 -6.53 -32.85
CA SER A 141 8.65 -7.01 -33.63
C SER A 141 9.18 -8.31 -33.03
N GLU A 142 9.84 -9.14 -33.89
CA GLU A 142 10.44 -10.41 -33.45
C GLU A 142 11.38 -10.21 -32.26
N TYR A 143 12.17 -9.13 -32.26
CA TYR A 143 13.05 -8.77 -31.16
C TYR A 143 12.28 -8.45 -29.86
N ALA A 144 11.19 -7.67 -29.95
CA ALA A 144 10.39 -7.35 -28.78
C ALA A 144 9.74 -8.58 -28.16
N LEU A 145 9.20 -9.47 -29.00
CA LEU A 145 8.58 -10.73 -28.58
C LEU A 145 9.61 -11.69 -27.94
N GLU A 146 10.83 -11.75 -28.47
CA GLU A 146 11.88 -12.61 -27.94
C GLU A 146 12.45 -12.12 -26.63
N GLU A 147 12.75 -10.83 -26.52
CA GLU A 147 13.52 -10.26 -25.39
C GLU A 147 12.66 -9.80 -24.21
N TYR A 148 11.40 -9.44 -24.45
CA TYR A 148 10.55 -8.80 -23.43
C TYR A 148 9.26 -9.53 -23.13
N VAL A 149 8.60 -10.14 -24.16
CA VAL A 149 7.23 -10.59 -24.01
C VAL A 149 7.14 -12.00 -23.47
N SER A 150 6.49 -12.14 -22.32
CA SER A 150 6.18 -13.43 -21.69
C SER A 150 4.68 -13.74 -21.77
N GLU A 151 4.32 -14.97 -21.39
CA GLU A 151 2.92 -15.33 -21.17
C GLU A 151 2.28 -14.44 -20.07
N PRO A 152 0.98 -14.17 -20.13
CA PRO A 152 0.30 -13.40 -19.09
C PRO A 152 0.53 -13.98 -17.69
N PRO A 153 0.89 -13.16 -16.69
CA PRO A 153 1.27 -13.67 -15.37
C PRO A 153 0.07 -14.19 -14.60
N THR A 154 0.22 -15.34 -13.94
CA THR A 154 -0.77 -15.85 -12.97
C THR A 154 -0.73 -15.06 -11.67
N ALA A 155 -1.74 -15.23 -10.80
CA ALA A 155 -1.75 -14.58 -9.49
C ALA A 155 -0.56 -15.02 -8.62
N GLU A 156 -0.24 -16.31 -8.65
CA GLU A 156 0.87 -16.91 -7.90
C GLU A 156 2.23 -16.40 -8.40
N LEU A 157 2.40 -16.21 -9.71
CA LEU A 157 3.63 -15.65 -10.27
C LEU A 157 3.79 -14.17 -9.84
N ILE A 158 2.71 -13.38 -9.86
CA ILE A 158 2.73 -12.00 -9.42
C ILE A 158 3.15 -11.92 -7.94
N GLU A 159 2.52 -12.71 -7.08
CA GLU A 159 2.83 -12.76 -5.65
C GLU A 159 4.30 -13.15 -5.40
N SER A 160 4.77 -14.19 -6.06
CA SER A 160 6.17 -14.64 -5.95
C SER A 160 7.20 -13.61 -6.46
N VAL A 161 6.86 -12.82 -7.51
CA VAL A 161 7.72 -11.74 -8.00
C VAL A 161 7.71 -10.57 -7.02
N GLU A 162 6.55 -10.19 -6.47
CA GLU A 162 6.43 -9.15 -5.46
C GLU A 162 7.20 -9.50 -4.17
N GLU A 163 7.16 -10.76 -3.73
CA GLU A 163 7.95 -11.25 -2.58
C GLU A 163 9.45 -11.13 -2.84
N GLU A 164 9.91 -11.55 -4.02
CA GLU A 164 11.33 -11.46 -4.40
C GLU A 164 11.81 -10.02 -4.47
N LEU A 165 11.00 -9.11 -5.01
CA LEU A 165 11.30 -7.69 -5.12
C LEU A 165 11.13 -6.92 -3.80
N VAL A 166 10.40 -7.47 -2.82
CA VAL A 166 9.95 -6.86 -1.56
C VAL A 166 9.04 -5.62 -1.74
N PHE A 167 8.42 -5.47 -2.91
CA PHE A 167 7.54 -4.36 -3.26
C PHE A 167 6.25 -4.88 -3.92
N LYS A 168 5.12 -4.25 -3.62
CA LYS A 168 3.86 -4.48 -4.32
C LYS A 168 3.82 -3.71 -5.64
N LEU A 169 3.52 -4.42 -6.74
CA LEU A 169 3.44 -3.79 -8.05
C LEU A 169 2.15 -2.95 -8.20
N PRO A 170 2.22 -1.77 -8.86
CA PRO A 170 1.04 -0.94 -9.10
C PRO A 170 -0.07 -1.72 -9.80
N ALA A 171 -1.31 -1.51 -9.38
CA ALA A 171 -2.44 -2.26 -9.93
C ALA A 171 -2.62 -2.05 -11.44
N PHE A 172 -2.33 -0.85 -11.95
CA PHE A 172 -2.37 -0.58 -13.39
C PHE A 172 -1.26 -1.33 -14.12
N TYR A 173 -0.05 -1.44 -13.54
CA TYR A 173 1.05 -2.23 -14.10
C TYR A 173 0.66 -3.71 -14.19
N VAL A 174 0.18 -4.31 -13.11
CA VAL A 174 -0.28 -5.70 -13.07
C VAL A 174 -1.40 -5.95 -14.08
N ALA A 175 -2.37 -5.05 -14.18
CA ALA A 175 -3.50 -5.17 -15.10
C ALA A 175 -3.04 -5.08 -16.57
N MET A 176 -2.07 -4.22 -16.87
CA MET A 176 -1.46 -4.08 -18.20
C MET A 176 -0.67 -5.34 -18.58
N MET A 177 0.14 -5.88 -17.65
CA MET A 177 0.92 -7.11 -17.88
C MET A 177 0.03 -8.36 -18.06
N LYS A 178 -1.17 -8.37 -17.48
CA LYS A 178 -2.16 -9.45 -17.75
C LYS A 178 -2.75 -9.40 -19.16
N LEU A 179 -2.67 -8.28 -19.86
CA LEU A 179 -3.07 -8.16 -21.26
C LEU A 179 -1.90 -8.44 -22.22
N HIS A 180 -0.72 -7.94 -21.87
CA HIS A 180 0.52 -8.10 -22.65
C HIS A 180 1.71 -7.99 -21.69
N ASN A 181 2.42 -9.08 -21.45
CA ASN A 181 3.38 -9.18 -20.37
C ASN A 181 4.80 -8.73 -20.76
N GLY A 182 5.03 -7.44 -20.70
CA GLY A 182 6.25 -6.77 -21.14
C GLY A 182 6.22 -6.41 -22.63
N GLY A 183 7.23 -5.72 -23.11
CA GLY A 183 7.31 -5.36 -24.53
C GLY A 183 7.91 -3.99 -24.79
N ILE A 184 8.00 -3.62 -26.07
CA ILE A 184 8.46 -2.30 -26.51
C ILE A 184 7.23 -1.48 -26.91
N PRO A 185 6.96 -0.31 -26.31
CA PRO A 185 5.86 0.53 -26.75
C PRO A 185 6.20 1.23 -28.07
N GLN A 186 5.20 1.51 -28.90
CA GLN A 186 5.37 2.30 -30.14
C GLN A 186 5.89 3.72 -29.82
N ASN A 187 5.42 4.28 -28.73
CA ASN A 187 5.86 5.57 -28.22
C ASN A 187 6.85 5.35 -27.08
N THR A 188 8.12 5.60 -27.30
CA THR A 188 9.20 5.30 -26.37
C THR A 188 9.75 6.50 -25.61
N SER A 189 9.25 7.73 -25.86
CA SER A 189 9.82 8.94 -25.29
C SER A 189 8.87 9.57 -24.24
N TYR A 190 9.41 9.97 -23.10
CA TYR A 190 8.68 10.69 -22.06
C TYR A 190 9.22 12.11 -21.95
N PRO A 191 8.36 13.17 -22.11
CA PRO A 191 8.82 14.55 -22.06
C PRO A 191 9.17 14.96 -20.62
N THR A 192 10.34 15.58 -20.42
CA THR A 192 10.84 16.09 -19.14
C THR A 192 10.96 17.61 -19.11
N GLY A 193 10.83 18.26 -20.26
CA GLY A 193 10.88 19.72 -20.45
C GLY A 193 10.35 20.10 -21.83
N ALA A 194 10.59 21.33 -22.25
CA ALA A 194 10.08 21.83 -23.53
C ALA A 194 10.68 21.10 -24.75
N GLU A 195 11.94 20.67 -24.66
CA GLU A 195 12.66 19.98 -25.74
C GLU A 195 13.40 18.72 -25.23
N ASP A 196 13.32 18.41 -23.93
CA ASP A 196 14.01 17.30 -23.31
C ASP A 196 13.09 16.08 -23.16
N TYR A 197 13.62 14.90 -23.46
CA TYR A 197 12.90 13.62 -23.38
C TYR A 197 13.79 12.55 -22.74
N ILE A 198 13.18 11.62 -22.03
CA ILE A 198 13.79 10.35 -21.65
C ILE A 198 13.23 9.26 -22.56
N SER A 199 14.08 8.52 -23.26
CA SER A 199 13.67 7.46 -24.18
C SER A 199 13.93 6.09 -23.55
N ILE A 200 12.89 5.24 -23.47
CA ILE A 200 12.96 3.89 -22.95
C ILE A 200 13.19 2.87 -24.08
N SER A 201 13.89 1.78 -23.77
CA SER A 201 14.14 0.66 -24.71
C SER A 201 13.01 -0.37 -24.69
N GLY A 202 12.32 -0.52 -23.55
CA GLY A 202 11.22 -1.45 -23.39
C GLY A 202 10.73 -1.48 -21.94
N ILE A 203 9.55 -2.05 -21.75
CA ILE A 203 8.90 -2.22 -20.44
C ILE A 203 9.06 -3.68 -20.01
N ARG A 204 9.55 -3.91 -18.80
CA ARG A 204 9.80 -5.24 -18.26
C ARG A 204 8.50 -5.97 -17.95
N GLY A 205 8.40 -7.24 -18.29
CA GLY A 205 7.29 -8.13 -17.94
C GLY A 205 7.40 -8.67 -16.51
N ILE A 206 6.29 -9.13 -15.94
CA ILE A 206 6.26 -9.82 -14.66
C ILE A 206 6.66 -11.28 -14.89
N GLY A 207 7.82 -11.68 -14.40
CA GLY A 207 8.32 -13.05 -14.57
C GLY A 207 9.83 -13.16 -14.42
N ARG A 208 10.35 -14.34 -14.85
CA ARG A 208 11.77 -14.73 -14.76
C ARG A 208 12.30 -15.30 -16.08
N ASP A 209 11.40 -15.62 -17.01
CA ASP A 209 11.66 -16.41 -18.22
C ASP A 209 12.37 -15.63 -19.33
N LYS A 210 12.10 -14.33 -19.41
CA LYS A 210 12.82 -13.44 -20.33
C LYS A 210 13.99 -12.76 -19.63
N LYS A 211 15.03 -12.47 -20.41
CA LYS A 211 16.19 -11.72 -19.91
C LYS A 211 15.78 -10.41 -19.26
N ASN A 212 14.85 -9.69 -19.90
CA ASN A 212 14.33 -8.39 -19.48
C ASN A 212 13.03 -8.47 -18.68
N SER A 213 12.68 -9.62 -18.07
CA SER A 213 11.61 -9.70 -17.06
C SER A 213 12.07 -9.05 -15.75
N LEU A 214 11.13 -8.67 -14.87
CA LEU A 214 11.43 -8.03 -13.57
C LEU A 214 12.43 -8.83 -12.71
N CYS A 215 12.34 -10.15 -12.72
CA CYS A 215 13.25 -11.08 -12.03
C CYS A 215 14.03 -11.96 -13.00
N GLY A 216 14.23 -11.53 -14.25
CA GLY A 216 15.04 -12.22 -15.27
C GLY A 216 16.55 -12.02 -15.08
N ALA A 217 17.33 -12.56 -16.01
CA ALA A 217 18.80 -12.48 -15.96
C ALA A 217 19.36 -11.05 -15.98
N SER A 218 18.63 -10.09 -16.54
CA SER A 218 18.90 -8.64 -16.42
C SER A 218 17.74 -7.96 -15.67
N GLY A 219 17.16 -8.63 -14.65
CA GLY A 219 16.03 -8.14 -13.88
C GLY A 219 16.36 -6.95 -12.98
N SER A 220 15.35 -6.42 -12.32
CA SER A 220 15.44 -5.18 -11.54
C SER A 220 16.59 -5.20 -10.53
N ARG A 221 16.69 -6.24 -9.70
CA ARG A 221 17.76 -6.34 -8.68
C ARG A 221 19.15 -6.40 -9.31
N VAL A 222 19.33 -7.22 -10.37
CA VAL A 222 20.60 -7.35 -11.07
C VAL A 222 21.06 -6.02 -11.65
N VAL A 223 20.15 -5.26 -12.24
CA VAL A 223 20.44 -3.93 -12.81
C VAL A 223 20.81 -2.94 -11.72
N ILE A 224 20.10 -2.93 -10.58
CA ILE A 224 20.39 -2.07 -9.43
C ILE A 224 21.81 -2.37 -8.90
N GLU A 225 22.11 -3.64 -8.63
CA GLU A 225 23.40 -4.08 -8.07
C GLU A 225 24.57 -3.81 -9.04
N THR A 226 24.44 -4.21 -10.29
CA THR A 226 25.53 -4.08 -11.27
C THR A 226 25.74 -2.65 -11.75
N GLY A 227 24.68 -1.85 -11.83
CA GLY A 227 24.72 -0.44 -12.22
C GLY A 227 25.01 0.51 -11.05
N GLY A 228 25.00 0.02 -9.80
CA GLY A 228 25.16 0.81 -8.58
C GLY A 228 24.03 1.80 -8.34
N TYR A 229 22.83 1.54 -8.89
CA TYR A 229 21.66 2.39 -8.70
C TYR A 229 21.16 2.36 -7.25
N PRO A 230 20.49 3.42 -6.77
CA PRO A 230 19.94 3.47 -5.42
C PRO A 230 18.81 2.44 -5.26
N GLU A 231 18.76 1.80 -4.09
CA GLU A 231 17.72 0.81 -3.72
C GLU A 231 16.41 1.51 -3.30
N ILE A 232 15.79 2.25 -4.19
CA ILE A 232 14.56 3.03 -3.94
C ILE A 232 13.29 2.32 -4.42
N GLY A 233 13.43 1.16 -5.08
CA GLY A 233 12.29 0.43 -5.61
C GLY A 233 12.62 -0.50 -6.77
N VAL A 234 11.81 -0.51 -7.83
CA VAL A 234 11.82 -1.50 -8.91
C VAL A 234 12.16 -0.87 -10.26
N VAL A 235 13.17 -1.37 -10.95
CA VAL A 235 13.48 -0.99 -12.35
C VAL A 235 12.43 -1.61 -13.28
N ILE A 236 11.71 -0.76 -14.01
CA ILE A 236 10.64 -1.20 -14.94
C ILE A 236 10.98 -0.99 -16.41
N CYS A 237 11.92 -0.09 -16.71
CA CYS A 237 12.40 0.13 -18.08
C CYS A 237 13.90 0.42 -18.06
N ASP A 238 14.60 -0.04 -19.11
CA ASP A 238 15.93 0.46 -19.44
C ASP A 238 15.78 1.70 -20.34
N CYS A 239 16.68 2.68 -20.22
CA CYS A 239 16.71 3.80 -21.12
C CYS A 239 17.54 3.48 -22.37
N SER A 240 17.33 4.24 -23.45
CA SER A 240 18.16 4.15 -24.63
C SER A 240 19.62 4.51 -24.31
N SER A 241 20.55 4.06 -25.15
CA SER A 241 21.99 4.35 -24.97
C SER A 241 22.33 5.85 -24.96
N ALA A 242 21.43 6.70 -25.44
CA ALA A 242 21.59 8.15 -25.42
C ALA A 242 21.25 8.78 -24.08
N ASP A 243 20.30 8.18 -23.31
CA ASP A 243 19.75 8.74 -22.08
C ASP A 243 20.38 8.15 -20.80
N HIS A 244 21.24 7.13 -20.95
CA HIS A 244 22.03 6.48 -19.90
C HIS A 244 21.35 6.44 -18.53
N GLY A 245 20.60 5.39 -18.25
CA GLY A 245 19.93 5.22 -16.95
C GLY A 245 18.80 4.20 -17.01
N VAL A 246 17.95 4.28 -16.01
CA VAL A 246 16.80 3.39 -15.85
C VAL A 246 15.56 4.18 -15.42
N VAL A 247 14.38 3.66 -15.74
CA VAL A 247 13.12 4.13 -15.16
C VAL A 247 12.71 3.19 -14.03
N MET A 248 12.46 3.76 -12.86
CA MET A 248 12.12 3.03 -11.64
C MET A 248 10.76 3.44 -11.09
N LEU A 249 10.13 2.49 -10.43
CA LEU A 249 9.08 2.74 -9.45
C LEU A 249 9.77 3.14 -8.13
N ASP A 250 9.55 4.35 -7.66
CA ASP A 250 10.14 4.90 -6.43
C ASP A 250 9.16 4.77 -5.26
N TYR A 251 9.50 3.94 -4.29
CA TYR A 251 8.64 3.64 -3.14
C TYR A 251 8.99 4.42 -1.88
N ARG A 252 9.96 5.32 -1.91
CA ARG A 252 10.41 6.06 -0.72
C ARG A 252 9.30 6.85 -0.03
N SER A 253 8.37 7.40 -0.79
CA SER A 253 7.26 8.21 -0.26
C SER A 253 5.99 7.41 0.04
N SER A 254 5.83 6.23 -0.58
CA SER A 254 4.61 5.42 -0.48
C SER A 254 4.76 4.16 0.36
N GLY A 255 6.01 3.79 0.74
CA GLY A 255 6.34 2.50 1.33
C GLY A 255 6.11 1.35 0.34
N ASN A 256 6.59 0.15 0.71
CA ASN A 256 6.71 -1.00 -0.19
C ASN A 256 5.37 -1.51 -0.77
N ASP A 257 4.27 -1.22 -0.11
CA ASP A 257 2.92 -1.64 -0.51
C ASP A 257 2.08 -0.51 -1.14
N GLY A 258 2.58 0.74 -1.13
CA GLY A 258 1.86 1.91 -1.63
C GLY A 258 1.99 2.12 -3.14
N GLU A 259 1.33 3.15 -3.66
CA GLU A 259 1.43 3.54 -5.08
C GLU A 259 2.71 4.35 -5.31
N PRO A 260 3.72 3.83 -6.04
CA PRO A 260 5.00 4.50 -6.22
C PRO A 260 4.92 5.62 -7.26
N GLU A 261 5.84 6.57 -7.14
CA GLU A 261 6.14 7.51 -8.20
C GLU A 261 6.98 6.84 -9.29
N VAL A 262 6.97 7.40 -10.51
CA VAL A 262 7.86 6.96 -11.58
C VAL A 262 8.97 7.97 -11.74
N VAL A 263 10.22 7.49 -11.66
CA VAL A 263 11.41 8.32 -11.76
C VAL A 263 12.39 7.79 -12.78
N HIS A 264 13.14 8.68 -13.42
CA HIS A 264 14.36 8.35 -14.15
C HIS A 264 15.56 8.47 -13.20
N VAL A 265 16.42 7.48 -13.21
CA VAL A 265 17.69 7.49 -12.47
C VAL A 265 18.84 7.41 -13.46
N GLY A 266 19.56 8.50 -13.59
CA GLY A 266 20.70 8.60 -14.52
C GLY A 266 21.91 7.77 -14.07
N GLN A 267 22.73 7.33 -15.00
CA GLN A 267 23.94 6.52 -14.75
C GLN A 267 25.16 7.37 -14.31
N GLU A 268 25.03 8.70 -14.21
CA GLU A 268 26.09 9.58 -13.78
C GLU A 268 26.49 9.32 -12.30
N LYS A 269 27.70 9.75 -11.93
CA LYS A 269 28.31 9.46 -10.59
C LYS A 269 27.43 9.73 -9.37
N ASN A 270 26.39 10.57 -9.49
CA ASN A 270 25.50 10.91 -8.39
C ASN A 270 24.07 10.38 -8.60
N HIS A 271 23.84 9.53 -9.61
CA HIS A 271 22.52 8.96 -9.94
C HIS A 271 21.39 10.00 -9.81
N LYS A 272 21.45 11.06 -10.64
CA LYS A 272 20.42 12.10 -10.63
C LYS A 272 19.04 11.46 -10.78
N ILE A 273 18.18 11.68 -9.78
CA ILE A 273 16.80 11.20 -9.79
C ILE A 273 15.91 12.33 -10.32
N THR A 274 15.18 12.04 -11.39
CA THR A 274 14.23 12.98 -12.02
C THR A 274 12.84 12.36 -11.99
N LYS A 275 11.89 13.01 -11.31
CA LYS A 275 10.48 12.55 -11.30
C LYS A 275 9.88 12.71 -12.69
N LEU A 276 9.34 11.63 -13.23
CA LEU A 276 8.63 11.59 -14.51
C LEU A 276 7.11 11.71 -14.28
N ALA A 277 6.55 10.88 -13.41
CA ALA A 277 5.12 10.83 -13.19
C ALA A 277 4.76 10.52 -11.72
N LYS A 278 3.55 10.90 -11.32
CA LYS A 278 3.03 10.64 -9.97
C LYS A 278 2.67 9.16 -9.72
N ASN A 279 2.45 8.37 -10.78
CA ASN A 279 2.18 6.93 -10.76
C ASN A 279 2.41 6.32 -12.13
N TYR A 280 2.36 4.99 -12.20
CA TYR A 280 2.63 4.25 -13.44
C TYR A 280 1.63 4.53 -14.56
N GLU A 281 0.33 4.65 -14.26
CA GLU A 281 -0.68 5.00 -15.28
C GLU A 281 -0.37 6.34 -15.97
N THR A 282 -0.03 7.36 -15.18
CA THR A 282 0.33 8.68 -15.70
C THR A 282 1.59 8.62 -16.58
N PHE A 283 2.57 7.78 -16.21
CA PHE A 283 3.77 7.55 -17.02
C PHE A 283 3.43 6.94 -18.37
N ILE A 284 2.65 5.85 -18.40
CA ILE A 284 2.26 5.18 -19.64
C ILE A 284 1.48 6.09 -20.57
N ARG A 285 0.54 6.89 -20.03
CA ARG A 285 -0.24 7.87 -20.81
C ARG A 285 0.58 9.05 -21.33
N GLY A 286 1.71 9.30 -20.71
CA GLY A 286 2.63 10.38 -21.06
C GLY A 286 3.67 10.01 -22.12
N LEU A 287 3.74 8.76 -22.55
CA LEU A 287 4.67 8.32 -23.59
C LEU A 287 4.25 8.89 -24.97
N VAL A 288 5.21 9.44 -25.69
CA VAL A 288 5.01 10.08 -27.01
C VAL A 288 6.01 9.52 -28.02
N SER A 289 5.68 9.68 -29.31
CA SER A 289 6.65 9.49 -30.39
C SER A 289 7.56 10.69 -30.45
N LYS A 290 8.86 10.47 -30.44
CA LYS A 290 9.83 11.54 -30.76
C LYS A 290 9.73 11.81 -32.26
N ALA A 291 9.26 13.02 -32.61
CA ALA A 291 9.19 13.48 -33.98
C ALA A 291 10.57 13.57 -34.65
#